data_cd69c061bee81f8b1d2ed96d6400a7c2
#
_entry.id   cd69c061bee81f8b1d2ed96d6400a7c2
#
_cell.length_a   1.000
_cell.length_b   1.000
_cell.length_c   1.000
_cell.angle_alpha   90.00
_cell.angle_beta   90.00
_cell.angle_gamma   90.00
#
_symmetry.space_group_name_H-M   'P 1'
#
loop_
_entity.id
_entity.type
_entity.pdbx_description
1 polymer ?
#
loop_
_entity_poly.entity_id
_entity_poly.type
_entity_poly.pdbx_seq_one_letter_code
_entity_poly.pdbx_strand_id
1 'polypeptide(L)'
;MSRCIGCGAKIQTTNPEKIGYVPEIAMIERGEQVYCKRCYDIRHHNVLYTPEYDTKMYYDKIKNIKDENALVILMIDIMDIFGGFIPNLSEYIGNNKVLIVVNKIDVLPKSVNIKKFEELISLISKRKKLNVVGIMMISARKQDDVEKVIARISKLKYAAKKKYSHEKEVRFDNCYIIGCASVGKSTFMNMIGKITLNYPSDVITTSNQYQTTQDFIKWPLDQKSYLIDTPGFINPSHYGAYIDNKSLQVLIPKKYIKVRTYQLNPDQTIFIGGLAKIKFDGENKINVSFYISNELYLHRTKTIQADKILETQQFKLLVPPYTEEEALKLNEKAVYNYEITGTSDIFISGIGFIHITSEKCNVEVQVPKPILVEKIDGFM
;
A
#
# COMPACT_ATOMS: atom_id res chain seq x y z
N MET A 1 19.97 -9.49 22.70
CA MET A 1 20.49 -8.67 21.57
C MET A 1 19.48 -7.59 21.27
N SER A 2 19.87 -6.35 21.44
CA SER A 2 18.99 -5.19 21.27
C SER A 2 18.55 -5.00 19.83
N ARG A 3 17.30 -4.55 19.65
CA ARG A 3 16.72 -4.24 18.33
C ARG A 3 16.33 -2.78 18.25
N CYS A 4 16.44 -2.20 17.05
CA CYS A 4 15.99 -0.84 16.81
C CYS A 4 14.47 -0.75 17.04
N ILE A 5 14.03 0.14 17.92
CA ILE A 5 12.61 0.32 18.23
C ILE A 5 11.80 0.87 17.03
N GLY A 6 12.46 1.51 16.06
CA GLY A 6 11.81 2.10 14.90
C GLY A 6 11.61 1.15 13.71
N CYS A 7 12.57 0.24 13.46
CA CYS A 7 12.51 -0.64 12.27
C CYS A 7 12.70 -2.14 12.57
N GLY A 8 12.94 -2.51 13.82
CA GLY A 8 13.16 -3.89 14.24
C GLY A 8 14.55 -4.46 13.94
N ALA A 9 15.40 -3.76 13.18
CA ALA A 9 16.71 -4.25 12.81
C ALA A 9 17.59 -4.52 14.04
N LYS A 10 18.41 -5.59 13.98
CA LYS A 10 19.40 -5.90 15.02
C LYS A 10 20.40 -4.75 15.15
N ILE A 11 20.60 -4.25 16.38
CA ILE A 11 21.55 -3.18 16.65
C ILE A 11 22.97 -3.69 16.50
N GLN A 12 23.81 -2.85 15.88
CA GLN A 12 25.25 -3.01 15.78
C GLN A 12 25.95 -1.64 15.85
N THR A 13 27.17 -1.60 16.34
CA THR A 13 27.95 -0.35 16.53
C THR A 13 29.18 -0.30 15.64
N THR A 14 29.43 -1.34 14.82
CA THR A 14 30.69 -1.53 14.11
C THR A 14 30.73 -0.90 12.72
N ASN A 15 29.61 -0.86 11.99
CA ASN A 15 29.60 -0.38 10.60
C ASN A 15 28.48 0.66 10.38
N PRO A 16 28.85 1.97 10.23
CA PRO A 16 27.90 3.06 10.03
C PRO A 16 27.00 2.95 8.79
N GLU A 17 27.43 2.21 7.78
CA GLU A 17 26.68 2.04 6.51
C GLU A 17 25.70 0.87 6.55
N LYS A 18 25.88 -0.06 7.49
CA LYS A 18 24.99 -1.20 7.63
C LYS A 18 23.74 -0.89 8.46
N ILE A 19 22.67 -1.61 8.12
CA ILE A 19 21.39 -1.55 8.83
C ILE A 19 21.61 -1.86 10.33
N GLY A 20 20.90 -1.11 11.19
CA GLY A 20 20.96 -1.30 12.65
C GLY A 20 22.11 -0.54 13.32
N TYR A 21 22.90 0.23 12.59
CA TYR A 21 24.00 1.00 13.19
C TYR A 21 23.51 2.03 14.20
N VAL A 22 24.15 2.02 15.36
CA VAL A 22 23.98 3.02 16.44
C VAL A 22 25.38 3.38 16.93
N PRO A 23 25.71 4.68 17.07
CA PRO A 23 26.95 5.07 17.72
C PRO A 23 27.03 4.53 19.16
N GLU A 24 28.20 4.06 19.61
CA GLU A 24 28.38 3.48 20.96
C GLU A 24 27.92 4.42 22.07
N ILE A 25 28.19 5.72 21.93
CA ILE A 25 27.78 6.75 22.90
C ILE A 25 26.24 6.75 23.06
N ALA A 26 25.48 6.64 21.94
CA ALA A 26 24.04 6.63 22.00
C ALA A 26 23.49 5.34 22.64
N MET A 27 24.21 4.21 22.52
CA MET A 27 23.86 2.97 23.23
C MET A 27 24.05 3.10 24.73
N ILE A 28 25.12 3.77 25.16
CA ILE A 28 25.39 3.98 26.58
C ILE A 28 24.36 4.92 27.23
N GLU A 29 23.98 5.98 26.53
CA GLU A 29 23.05 6.99 27.06
C GLU A 29 21.58 6.52 27.08
N ARG A 30 21.13 5.73 26.08
CA ARG A 30 19.72 5.39 25.88
C ARG A 30 19.37 3.92 26.14
N GLY A 31 20.37 3.09 26.43
CA GLY A 31 20.17 1.67 26.70
C GLY A 31 19.56 0.89 25.57
N GLU A 32 18.60 0.00 25.87
CA GLU A 32 17.98 -0.90 24.87
C GLU A 32 16.90 -0.23 24.01
N GLN A 33 16.42 0.96 24.38
CA GLN A 33 15.39 1.70 23.65
C GLN A 33 16.01 2.74 22.72
N VAL A 34 16.65 2.27 21.66
CA VAL A 34 17.41 3.15 20.75
C VAL A 34 16.93 3.01 19.29
N TYR A 35 16.94 4.15 18.58
CA TYR A 35 16.79 4.17 17.13
C TYR A 35 18.13 3.95 16.45
N CYS A 36 18.19 3.08 15.44
CA CYS A 36 19.36 3.05 14.57
C CYS A 36 19.48 4.36 13.77
N LYS A 37 20.70 4.67 13.30
CA LYS A 37 21.00 5.89 12.53
C LYS A 37 19.98 6.14 11.43
N ARG A 38 19.66 5.12 10.62
CA ARG A 38 18.66 5.21 9.56
C ARG A 38 17.29 5.67 10.06
N CYS A 39 16.78 5.07 11.14
CA CYS A 39 15.48 5.47 11.70
C CYS A 39 15.53 6.87 12.30
N TYR A 40 16.64 7.23 12.94
CA TYR A 40 16.87 8.56 13.47
C TYR A 40 16.87 9.61 12.35
N ASP A 41 17.64 9.37 11.28
CA ASP A 41 17.75 10.27 10.13
C ASP A 41 16.43 10.42 9.38
N ILE A 42 15.67 9.33 9.19
CA ILE A 42 14.32 9.40 8.60
C ILE A 42 13.38 10.25 9.46
N ARG A 43 13.42 10.07 10.77
CA ARG A 43 12.50 10.72 11.72
C ARG A 43 12.79 12.20 11.92
N HIS A 44 14.07 12.55 12.01
CA HIS A 44 14.52 13.90 12.39
C HIS A 44 15.03 14.73 11.21
N HIS A 45 15.55 14.09 10.18
CA HIS A 45 16.21 14.77 9.07
C HIS A 45 15.56 14.50 7.71
N ASN A 46 14.48 13.70 7.66
CA ASN A 46 13.81 13.27 6.38
C ASN A 46 14.79 12.69 5.34
N VAL A 47 15.87 12.06 5.81
CA VAL A 47 16.87 11.47 4.91
C VAL A 47 16.24 10.34 4.12
N LEU A 48 16.53 10.31 2.81
CA LEU A 48 16.01 9.31 1.88
C LEU A 48 16.93 8.08 1.88
N TYR A 49 16.34 6.90 2.06
CA TYR A 49 17.06 5.64 1.98
C TYR A 49 16.45 4.77 0.90
N THR A 50 17.28 4.26 0.00
CA THR A 50 16.87 3.29 -1.02
C THR A 50 16.71 1.91 -0.35
N PRO A 51 15.61 1.21 -0.53
CA PRO A 51 15.44 -0.12 0.05
C PRO A 51 16.31 -1.15 -0.70
N GLU A 52 17.17 -1.84 0.02
CA GLU A 52 17.92 -3.02 -0.45
C GLU A 52 17.15 -4.31 -0.15
N TYR A 53 15.87 -4.40 -0.51
CA TYR A 53 15.06 -5.55 -0.08
C TYR A 53 14.50 -6.31 -1.27
N ASP A 54 14.98 -7.53 -1.46
CA ASP A 54 14.49 -8.46 -2.46
C ASP A 54 13.19 -9.14 -2.00
N THR A 55 12.30 -9.42 -2.92
CA THR A 55 11.07 -10.19 -2.70
C THR A 55 11.33 -11.55 -2.06
N LYS A 56 12.44 -12.22 -2.42
CA LYS A 56 12.87 -13.48 -1.82
C LYS A 56 13.13 -13.34 -0.31
N MET A 57 13.83 -12.29 0.10
CA MET A 57 14.10 -12.02 1.52
C MET A 57 12.80 -11.80 2.31
N TYR A 58 11.79 -11.19 1.70
CA TYR A 58 10.49 -11.05 2.33
C TYR A 58 9.82 -12.40 2.58
N TYR A 59 9.73 -13.24 1.55
CA TYR A 59 9.13 -14.57 1.67
C TYR A 59 9.88 -15.45 2.66
N ASP A 60 11.22 -15.40 2.68
CA ASP A 60 12.03 -16.11 3.66
C ASP A 60 11.70 -15.73 5.11
N LYS A 61 11.32 -14.47 5.35
CA LYS A 61 10.90 -14.01 6.68
C LYS A 61 9.54 -14.55 7.10
N ILE A 62 8.58 -14.65 6.19
CA ILE A 62 7.21 -15.04 6.50
C ILE A 62 6.92 -16.55 6.32
N LYS A 63 7.87 -17.31 5.74
CA LYS A 63 7.65 -18.72 5.38
C LYS A 63 7.24 -19.66 6.53
N ASN A 64 7.58 -19.32 7.76
CA ASN A 64 7.27 -20.14 8.93
C ASN A 64 5.86 -19.86 9.49
N ILE A 65 5.16 -18.82 9.02
CA ILE A 65 3.82 -18.48 9.52
C ILE A 65 2.82 -19.60 9.23
N LYS A 66 2.99 -20.34 8.13
CA LYS A 66 2.12 -21.47 7.78
C LYS A 66 2.15 -22.61 8.80
N ASP A 67 3.25 -22.73 9.54
CA ASP A 67 3.48 -23.79 10.54
C ASP A 67 3.03 -23.35 11.95
N GLU A 68 2.56 -22.12 12.09
CA GLU A 68 2.02 -21.56 13.32
C GLU A 68 0.48 -21.54 13.27
N ASN A 69 -0.14 -21.50 14.44
CA ASN A 69 -1.55 -21.18 14.58
C ASN A 69 -1.68 -19.65 14.77
N ALA A 70 -1.84 -18.91 13.67
CA ALA A 70 -1.78 -17.46 13.67
C ALA A 70 -3.06 -16.80 13.13
N LEU A 71 -3.29 -15.55 13.55
CA LEU A 71 -4.15 -14.63 12.83
C LEU A 71 -3.28 -13.74 11.94
N VAL A 72 -3.59 -13.69 10.66
CA VAL A 72 -2.91 -12.79 9.73
C VAL A 72 -3.80 -11.59 9.47
N ILE A 73 -3.31 -10.40 9.78
CA ILE A 73 -3.93 -9.13 9.39
C ILE A 73 -3.28 -8.71 8.07
N LEU A 74 -4.01 -8.87 6.97
CA LEU A 74 -3.56 -8.39 5.67
C LEU A 74 -4.00 -6.94 5.49
N MET A 75 -3.05 -6.01 5.57
CA MET A 75 -3.32 -4.59 5.33
C MET A 75 -3.18 -4.24 3.85
N ILE A 76 -4.22 -3.60 3.30
CA ILE A 76 -4.32 -3.16 1.91
C ILE A 76 -4.58 -1.65 1.88
N ASP A 77 -3.96 -0.94 0.94
CA ASP A 77 -4.28 0.45 0.64
C ASP A 77 -5.54 0.51 -0.24
N ILE A 78 -6.52 1.32 0.14
CA ILE A 78 -7.75 1.49 -0.66
C ILE A 78 -7.48 2.01 -2.06
N MET A 79 -6.37 2.73 -2.26
CA MET A 79 -5.96 3.26 -3.56
C MET A 79 -5.24 2.25 -4.45
N ASP A 80 -4.84 1.09 -3.89
CA ASP A 80 -4.14 0.03 -4.62
C ASP A 80 -4.64 -1.37 -4.20
N ILE A 81 -5.92 -1.63 -4.44
CA ILE A 81 -6.55 -2.88 -4.02
C ILE A 81 -5.87 -4.09 -4.68
N PHE A 82 -5.66 -4.04 -5.99
CA PHE A 82 -5.10 -5.18 -6.73
C PHE A 82 -3.64 -5.42 -6.38
N GLY A 83 -2.84 -4.37 -6.30
CA GLY A 83 -1.44 -4.45 -5.90
C GLY A 83 -1.24 -4.74 -4.42
N GLY A 84 -2.27 -4.54 -3.58
CA GLY A 84 -2.23 -4.82 -2.14
C GLY A 84 -2.24 -6.32 -1.80
N PHE A 85 -2.68 -7.18 -2.72
CA PHE A 85 -2.66 -8.63 -2.53
C PHE A 85 -1.29 -9.20 -2.90
N ILE A 86 -0.49 -9.53 -1.89
CA ILE A 86 0.83 -10.12 -2.07
C ILE A 86 0.71 -11.43 -2.88
N PRO A 87 1.50 -11.60 -3.96
CA PRO A 87 1.49 -12.82 -4.76
C PRO A 87 1.79 -14.06 -3.90
N ASN A 88 1.10 -15.15 -4.19
CA ASN A 88 1.29 -16.45 -3.53
C ASN A 88 1.23 -16.44 -1.99
N LEU A 89 0.63 -15.41 -1.38
CA LEU A 89 0.60 -15.28 0.08
C LEU A 89 0.02 -16.52 0.77
N SER A 90 -0.99 -17.19 0.17
CA SER A 90 -1.60 -18.40 0.72
C SER A 90 -0.61 -19.56 0.93
N GLU A 91 0.46 -19.63 0.14
CA GLU A 91 1.50 -20.66 0.28
C GLU A 91 2.37 -20.46 1.53
N TYR A 92 2.53 -19.21 1.94
CA TYR A 92 3.38 -18.81 3.08
C TYR A 92 2.62 -18.72 4.39
N ILE A 93 1.33 -18.44 4.34
CA ILE A 93 0.50 -18.37 5.55
C ILE A 93 -0.36 -19.62 5.77
N GLY A 94 -0.43 -20.53 4.78
CA GLY A 94 -1.21 -21.77 4.87
C GLY A 94 -2.70 -21.52 5.12
N ASN A 95 -3.31 -22.32 5.98
CA ASN A 95 -4.73 -22.22 6.34
C ASN A 95 -5.01 -21.22 7.46
N ASN A 96 -4.04 -20.42 7.86
CA ASN A 96 -4.22 -19.39 8.88
C ASN A 96 -5.34 -18.43 8.51
N LYS A 97 -6.08 -17.98 9.52
CA LYS A 97 -7.19 -17.03 9.33
C LYS A 97 -6.67 -15.66 8.95
N VAL A 98 -7.35 -15.03 8.01
CA VAL A 98 -6.97 -13.72 7.48
C VAL A 98 -8.07 -12.69 7.82
N LEU A 99 -7.71 -11.66 8.57
CA LEU A 99 -8.50 -10.44 8.70
C LEU A 99 -7.95 -9.42 7.72
N ILE A 100 -8.73 -9.04 6.72
CA ILE A 100 -8.32 -8.00 5.77
C ILE A 100 -8.65 -6.65 6.37
N VAL A 101 -7.65 -5.77 6.45
CA VAL A 101 -7.79 -4.39 6.93
C VAL A 101 -7.45 -3.45 5.79
N VAL A 102 -8.45 -2.82 5.21
CA VAL A 102 -8.30 -1.85 4.13
C VAL A 102 -8.13 -0.48 4.72
N ASN A 103 -6.96 0.08 4.56
CA ASN A 103 -6.57 1.33 5.18
C ASN A 103 -6.69 2.53 4.22
N LYS A 104 -6.59 3.73 4.79
CA LYS A 104 -6.61 5.03 4.13
C LYS A 104 -7.97 5.39 3.49
N ILE A 105 -9.08 4.88 4.01
CA ILE A 105 -10.41 5.27 3.49
C ILE A 105 -10.70 6.77 3.64
N ASP A 106 -9.98 7.47 4.51
CA ASP A 106 -10.05 8.90 4.73
C ASP A 106 -9.63 9.74 3.52
N VAL A 107 -8.91 9.15 2.56
CA VAL A 107 -8.54 9.86 1.32
C VAL A 107 -9.64 9.82 0.27
N LEU A 108 -10.58 8.87 0.35
CA LEU A 108 -11.64 8.73 -0.65
C LEU A 108 -12.74 9.78 -0.51
N PRO A 109 -13.30 10.25 -1.63
CA PRO A 109 -14.50 11.08 -1.64
C PRO A 109 -15.69 10.39 -0.98
N LYS A 110 -16.53 11.17 -0.27
CA LYS A 110 -17.74 10.65 0.38
C LYS A 110 -18.75 10.05 -0.61
N SER A 111 -18.68 10.42 -1.87
CA SER A 111 -19.51 9.88 -2.95
C SER A 111 -19.16 8.44 -3.32
N VAL A 112 -17.98 7.96 -2.92
CA VAL A 112 -17.52 6.60 -3.23
C VAL A 112 -18.25 5.58 -2.36
N ASN A 113 -18.81 4.55 -2.99
CA ASN A 113 -19.50 3.48 -2.28
C ASN A 113 -18.50 2.44 -1.74
N ILE A 114 -18.15 2.58 -0.47
CA ILE A 114 -17.20 1.69 0.23
C ILE A 114 -17.63 0.20 0.20
N LYS A 115 -18.94 -0.09 0.18
CA LYS A 115 -19.42 -1.49 0.12
C LYS A 115 -19.00 -2.20 -1.16
N LYS A 116 -18.97 -1.50 -2.29
CA LYS A 116 -18.48 -2.09 -3.55
C LYS A 116 -17.00 -2.50 -3.47
N PHE A 117 -16.19 -1.71 -2.77
CA PHE A 117 -14.79 -2.08 -2.48
C PHE A 117 -14.69 -3.33 -1.61
N GLU A 118 -15.53 -3.46 -0.59
CA GLU A 118 -15.58 -4.63 0.27
C GLU A 118 -15.96 -5.90 -0.52
N GLU A 119 -16.98 -5.81 -1.38
CA GLU A 119 -17.40 -6.88 -2.28
C GLU A 119 -16.28 -7.30 -3.24
N LEU A 120 -15.60 -6.33 -3.87
CA LEU A 120 -14.46 -6.59 -4.75
C LEU A 120 -13.33 -7.31 -4.03
N ILE A 121 -12.95 -6.82 -2.84
CA ILE A 121 -11.90 -7.41 -2.03
C ILE A 121 -12.27 -8.85 -1.61
N SER A 122 -13.54 -9.08 -1.26
CA SER A 122 -14.04 -10.43 -0.97
C SER A 122 -13.89 -11.36 -2.18
N LEU A 123 -14.20 -10.88 -3.38
CA LEU A 123 -14.04 -11.66 -4.62
C LEU A 123 -12.58 -11.98 -4.90
N ILE A 124 -11.69 -10.97 -4.81
CA ILE A 124 -10.24 -11.17 -5.04
C ILE A 124 -9.67 -12.14 -4.02
N SER A 125 -10.02 -11.99 -2.75
CA SER A 125 -9.51 -12.84 -1.67
C SER A 125 -9.89 -14.33 -1.85
N LYS A 126 -11.11 -14.60 -2.33
CA LYS A 126 -11.55 -15.97 -2.69
C LYS A 126 -10.71 -16.54 -3.84
N ARG A 127 -10.45 -15.75 -4.89
CA ARG A 127 -9.59 -16.15 -6.01
C ARG A 127 -8.16 -16.44 -5.55
N LYS A 128 -7.66 -15.69 -4.57
CA LYS A 128 -6.33 -15.88 -3.95
C LYS A 128 -6.31 -17.00 -2.91
N LYS A 129 -7.43 -17.72 -2.67
CA LYS A 129 -7.55 -18.83 -1.73
C LYS A 129 -7.18 -18.47 -0.29
N LEU A 130 -7.50 -17.25 0.14
CA LEU A 130 -7.28 -16.79 1.50
C LEU A 130 -8.45 -17.20 2.41
N ASN A 131 -8.15 -17.66 3.62
CA ASN A 131 -9.15 -18.04 4.64
C ASN A 131 -9.62 -16.77 5.39
N VAL A 132 -10.44 -15.94 4.74
CA VAL A 132 -10.87 -14.62 5.25
C VAL A 132 -11.95 -14.77 6.31
N VAL A 133 -11.74 -14.17 7.49
CA VAL A 133 -12.68 -14.13 8.62
C VAL A 133 -13.33 -12.76 8.81
N GLY A 134 -13.00 -11.80 7.98
CA GLY A 134 -13.61 -10.48 7.93
C GLY A 134 -12.82 -9.51 7.09
N ILE A 135 -13.51 -8.45 6.66
CA ILE A 135 -12.94 -7.30 5.98
C ILE A 135 -13.32 -6.06 6.78
N MET A 136 -12.37 -5.18 7.05
CA MET A 136 -12.58 -3.94 7.80
C MET A 136 -12.02 -2.76 7.02
N MET A 137 -12.84 -1.76 6.79
CA MET A 137 -12.49 -0.51 6.14
C MET A 137 -12.15 0.53 7.20
N ILE A 138 -10.91 1.04 7.20
CA ILE A 138 -10.42 1.91 8.28
C ILE A 138 -9.57 3.09 7.78
N SER A 139 -9.41 4.08 8.64
CA SER A 139 -8.26 4.97 8.62
C SER A 139 -7.39 4.69 9.84
N ALA A 140 -6.15 4.22 9.64
CA ALA A 140 -5.20 4.00 10.73
C ALA A 140 -4.83 5.30 11.49
N ARG A 141 -5.24 6.47 10.98
CA ARG A 141 -5.09 7.77 11.64
C ARG A 141 -6.22 8.06 12.63
N LYS A 142 -7.35 7.32 12.55
CA LYS A 142 -8.51 7.48 13.42
C LYS A 142 -8.49 6.44 14.52
N GLN A 143 -8.47 6.89 15.76
CA GLN A 143 -8.44 6.03 16.93
C GLN A 143 -9.63 5.06 16.96
N ASP A 144 -10.84 5.57 16.75
CA ASP A 144 -12.09 4.77 16.78
C ASP A 144 -12.04 3.59 15.78
N ASP A 145 -11.44 3.79 14.60
CA ASP A 145 -11.33 2.74 13.59
C ASP A 145 -10.33 1.65 14.03
N VAL A 146 -9.22 2.05 14.64
CA VAL A 146 -8.22 1.12 15.16
C VAL A 146 -8.77 0.36 16.37
N GLU A 147 -9.51 1.00 17.26
CA GLU A 147 -10.21 0.36 18.39
C GLU A 147 -11.18 -0.74 17.92
N LYS A 148 -11.93 -0.49 16.83
CA LYS A 148 -12.80 -1.52 16.22
C LYS A 148 -11.99 -2.73 15.74
N VAL A 149 -10.80 -2.52 15.16
CA VAL A 149 -9.94 -3.63 14.73
C VAL A 149 -9.41 -4.40 15.95
N ILE A 150 -8.97 -3.70 17.00
CA ILE A 150 -8.52 -4.34 18.26
C ILE A 150 -9.67 -5.19 18.87
N ALA A 151 -10.86 -4.63 18.94
CA ALA A 151 -12.04 -5.34 19.43
C ALA A 151 -12.35 -6.58 18.56
N ARG A 152 -12.20 -6.48 17.23
CA ARG A 152 -12.37 -7.62 16.32
C ARG A 152 -11.34 -8.70 16.55
N ILE A 153 -10.07 -8.35 16.69
CA ILE A 153 -8.97 -9.28 17.02
C ILE A 153 -9.26 -9.99 18.33
N SER A 154 -9.63 -9.24 19.37
CA SER A 154 -10.00 -9.80 20.69
C SER A 154 -11.20 -10.75 20.59
N LYS A 155 -12.23 -10.38 19.82
CA LYS A 155 -13.40 -11.23 19.59
C LYS A 155 -13.02 -12.53 18.88
N LEU A 156 -12.16 -12.46 17.86
CA LEU A 156 -11.68 -13.65 17.15
C LEU A 156 -10.82 -14.55 18.04
N LYS A 157 -10.06 -13.98 18.99
CA LYS A 157 -9.21 -14.70 19.92
C LYS A 157 -10.01 -15.38 21.05
N TYR A 158 -11.07 -14.73 21.55
CA TYR A 158 -11.81 -15.17 22.73
C TYR A 158 -13.22 -15.69 22.44
N ALA A 159 -13.63 -15.77 21.16
CA ALA A 159 -14.99 -16.23 20.77
C ALA A 159 -15.33 -17.66 21.24
N ALA A 160 -14.35 -18.41 21.67
CA ALA A 160 -14.48 -19.82 22.04
C ALA A 160 -14.92 -20.08 23.47
N LYS A 161 -15.22 -19.08 24.30
CA LYS A 161 -15.68 -19.34 25.69
C LYS A 161 -17.20 -19.53 25.83
N LYS A 162 -17.99 -19.42 24.74
CA LYS A 162 -19.44 -19.69 24.81
C LYS A 162 -19.72 -21.18 24.61
N LYS A 163 -20.20 -21.82 25.66
CA LYS A 163 -20.48 -23.24 25.85
C LYS A 163 -21.49 -23.89 24.86
N TYR A 164 -22.00 -23.15 23.86
CA TYR A 164 -23.08 -23.59 22.97
C TYR A 164 -22.90 -23.20 21.49
N SER A 165 -21.71 -22.82 21.03
CA SER A 165 -21.49 -22.60 19.60
C SER A 165 -20.73 -23.80 19.01
N HIS A 166 -21.30 -24.41 17.97
CA HIS A 166 -20.64 -25.46 17.17
C HIS A 166 -19.48 -24.94 16.33
N GLU A 167 -19.07 -23.70 16.51
CA GLU A 167 -17.90 -23.11 15.88
C GLU A 167 -16.64 -23.54 16.65
N LYS A 168 -15.74 -24.25 15.95
CA LYS A 168 -14.43 -24.65 16.48
C LYS A 168 -13.69 -23.44 17.06
N GLU A 169 -13.16 -23.57 18.26
CA GLU A 169 -12.31 -22.58 18.93
C GLU A 169 -11.23 -22.04 18.00
N VAL A 170 -11.27 -20.72 17.76
CA VAL A 170 -10.23 -20.03 17.01
C VAL A 170 -9.28 -19.40 18.00
N ARG A 171 -8.48 -20.21 18.64
CA ARG A 171 -7.30 -19.68 19.33
C ARG A 171 -6.22 -19.46 18.30
N PHE A 172 -5.55 -18.33 18.34
CA PHE A 172 -4.29 -18.13 17.66
C PHE A 172 -3.22 -17.73 18.69
N ASP A 173 -1.99 -18.15 18.44
CA ASP A 173 -0.88 -17.88 19.34
C ASP A 173 -0.30 -16.48 19.06
N ASN A 174 -0.15 -16.11 17.80
CA ASN A 174 0.37 -14.82 17.36
C ASN A 174 -0.54 -14.17 16.34
N CYS A 175 -0.42 -12.85 16.23
CA CYS A 175 -1.11 -12.03 15.23
C CYS A 175 -0.07 -11.32 14.37
N TYR A 176 0.00 -11.65 13.09
CA TYR A 176 0.94 -11.06 12.14
C TYR A 176 0.28 -9.96 11.32
N ILE A 177 0.90 -8.77 11.26
CA ILE A 177 0.49 -7.70 10.35
C ILE A 177 1.34 -7.79 9.10
N ILE A 178 0.70 -8.13 7.98
CA ILE A 178 1.31 -8.31 6.67
C ILE A 178 0.71 -7.28 5.71
N GLY A 179 1.48 -6.82 4.75
CA GLY A 179 1.00 -5.92 3.69
C GLY A 179 2.14 -5.27 2.93
N CYS A 180 1.81 -4.68 1.80
CA CYS A 180 2.78 -3.98 0.98
C CYS A 180 3.43 -2.81 1.72
N ALA A 181 4.53 -2.31 1.18
CA ALA A 181 5.16 -1.10 1.68
C ALA A 181 4.19 0.09 1.56
N SER A 182 4.28 1.04 2.49
CA SER A 182 3.46 2.27 2.53
C SER A 182 1.94 2.11 2.68
N VAL A 183 1.40 0.91 2.96
CA VAL A 183 -0.03 0.72 3.25
C VAL A 183 -0.46 1.24 4.63
N GLY A 184 0.50 1.64 5.49
CA GLY A 184 0.24 2.23 6.80
C GLY A 184 0.35 1.26 7.98
N LYS A 185 1.07 0.13 7.86
CA LYS A 185 1.31 -0.82 8.96
C LYS A 185 1.89 -0.14 10.19
N SER A 186 2.99 0.60 10.04
CA SER A 186 3.64 1.30 11.17
C SER A 186 2.73 2.37 11.80
N THR A 187 1.92 3.07 11.00
CA THR A 187 0.92 4.03 11.53
C THR A 187 -0.13 3.30 12.36
N PHE A 188 -0.61 2.17 11.88
CA PHE A 188 -1.58 1.33 12.58
C PHE A 188 -0.99 0.79 13.90
N MET A 189 0.22 0.27 13.87
CA MET A 189 0.93 -0.18 15.07
C MET A 189 1.13 0.93 16.10
N ASN A 190 1.57 2.12 15.67
CA ASN A 190 1.73 3.25 16.58
C ASN A 190 0.40 3.67 17.22
N MET A 191 -0.70 3.64 16.47
CA MET A 191 -2.02 3.91 17.04
C MET A 191 -2.42 2.84 18.06
N ILE A 192 -2.16 1.56 17.79
CA ILE A 192 -2.37 0.49 18.79
C ILE A 192 -1.52 0.76 20.05
N GLY A 193 -0.25 1.14 19.89
CA GLY A 193 0.61 1.47 21.01
C GLY A 193 0.09 2.62 21.87
N LYS A 194 -0.47 3.66 21.26
CA LYS A 194 -1.11 4.78 21.98
C LYS A 194 -2.32 4.29 22.78
N ILE A 195 -3.16 3.43 22.18
CA ILE A 195 -4.41 2.95 22.79
C ILE A 195 -4.13 1.94 23.92
N THR A 196 -3.21 0.99 23.72
CA THR A 196 -3.05 -0.17 24.60
C THR A 196 -1.90 -0.04 25.60
N LEU A 197 -0.85 0.69 25.24
CA LEU A 197 0.39 0.78 26.01
C LEU A 197 0.68 2.19 26.52
N ASN A 198 -0.23 3.15 26.26
CA ASN A 198 -0.08 4.58 26.63
C ASN A 198 1.24 5.20 26.16
N TYR A 199 1.78 4.79 25.02
CA TYR A 199 2.96 5.42 24.46
C TYR A 199 2.69 6.89 24.11
N PRO A 200 3.48 7.84 24.61
CA PRO A 200 3.21 9.27 24.43
C PRO A 200 3.51 9.75 23.00
N SER A 201 4.28 9.00 22.23
CA SER A 201 4.68 9.36 20.87
C SER A 201 4.76 8.13 19.97
N ASP A 202 4.90 8.35 18.66
CA ASP A 202 5.11 7.29 17.70
C ASP A 202 6.46 6.60 17.96
N VAL A 203 6.43 5.32 18.33
CA VAL A 203 7.62 4.51 18.64
C VAL A 203 8.19 3.92 17.36
N ILE A 204 7.31 3.36 16.52
CA ILE A 204 7.73 2.78 15.24
C ILE A 204 7.94 3.91 14.23
N THR A 205 9.04 3.86 13.50
CA THR A 205 9.33 4.85 12.46
C THR A 205 8.26 4.82 11.38
N THR A 206 7.55 5.94 11.21
CA THR A 206 6.58 6.14 10.14
C THR A 206 7.10 7.19 9.17
N SER A 207 7.04 6.89 7.90
CA SER A 207 7.34 7.88 6.85
C SER A 207 6.58 7.52 5.58
N ASN A 208 6.48 8.47 4.65
CA ASN A 208 6.00 8.19 3.30
C ASN A 208 7.09 7.53 2.42
N GLN A 209 8.19 7.11 3.02
CA GLN A 209 9.22 6.35 2.35
C GLN A 209 8.81 4.88 2.22
N TYR A 210 9.24 4.27 1.13
CA TYR A 210 9.04 2.85 0.91
C TYR A 210 9.86 2.06 1.92
N GLN A 211 9.21 1.16 2.66
CA GLN A 211 9.83 0.20 3.58
C GLN A 211 10.59 0.82 4.77
N THR A 212 9.86 1.22 5.80
CA THR A 212 10.47 1.71 7.06
C THR A 212 10.84 0.57 8.01
N THR A 213 10.04 -0.50 8.09
CA THR A 213 10.28 -1.67 8.95
C THR A 213 11.24 -2.65 8.27
N GLN A 214 12.34 -3.00 8.93
CA GLN A 214 13.39 -3.86 8.37
C GLN A 214 13.34 -5.30 8.89
N ASP A 215 12.80 -5.48 10.11
CA ASP A 215 12.65 -6.80 10.75
C ASP A 215 11.38 -6.82 11.59
N PHE A 216 11.03 -7.96 12.19
CA PHE A 216 9.84 -8.09 13.00
C PHE A 216 9.87 -7.22 14.26
N ILE A 217 8.80 -6.46 14.47
CA ILE A 217 8.56 -5.74 15.72
C ILE A 217 7.46 -6.47 16.47
N LYS A 218 7.76 -6.91 17.70
CA LYS A 218 6.81 -7.70 18.52
C LYS A 218 6.28 -6.86 19.65
N TRP A 219 4.94 -6.75 19.74
CA TRP A 219 4.25 -6.15 20.87
C TRP A 219 3.40 -7.18 21.59
N PRO A 220 3.39 -7.23 22.92
CA PRO A 220 2.57 -8.17 23.65
C PRO A 220 1.09 -7.84 23.44
N LEU A 221 0.28 -8.85 23.05
CA LEU A 221 -1.18 -8.78 23.05
C LEU A 221 -1.74 -9.20 24.40
N ASP A 222 -1.10 -10.20 25.00
CA ASP A 222 -1.34 -10.70 26.35
C ASP A 222 -0.10 -11.50 26.82
N GLN A 223 -0.22 -12.24 27.96
CA GLN A 223 0.89 -12.97 28.57
C GLN A 223 1.52 -14.05 27.64
N LYS A 224 0.83 -14.52 26.60
CA LYS A 224 1.23 -15.66 25.77
C LYS A 224 1.27 -15.37 24.27
N SER A 225 0.84 -14.20 23.82
CA SER A 225 0.73 -13.89 22.40
C SER A 225 1.22 -12.51 22.06
N TYR A 226 1.65 -12.36 20.80
CA TYR A 226 2.25 -11.14 20.29
C TYR A 226 1.49 -10.64 19.05
N LEU A 227 1.43 -9.34 18.93
CA LEU A 227 1.18 -8.64 17.68
C LEU A 227 2.55 -8.38 17.01
N ILE A 228 2.72 -8.87 15.79
CA ILE A 228 4.01 -8.90 15.12
C ILE A 228 3.89 -8.09 13.82
N ASP A 229 4.55 -6.93 13.77
CA ASP A 229 4.69 -6.17 12.52
C ASP A 229 5.75 -6.81 11.63
N THR A 230 5.42 -7.01 10.37
CA THR A 230 6.37 -7.56 9.39
C THR A 230 6.90 -6.45 8.48
N PRO A 231 8.10 -6.64 7.91
CA PRO A 231 8.55 -5.75 6.84
C PRO A 231 7.50 -5.57 5.74
N GLY A 232 7.49 -4.41 5.09
CA GLY A 232 6.60 -4.17 3.97
C GLY A 232 7.01 -4.97 2.74
N PHE A 233 6.07 -5.65 2.09
CA PHE A 233 6.33 -6.27 0.79
C PHE A 233 6.54 -5.18 -0.27
N ILE A 234 7.65 -5.24 -1.00
CA ILE A 234 7.86 -4.38 -2.16
C ILE A 234 7.23 -5.08 -3.35
N ASN A 235 6.06 -4.58 -3.77
CA ASN A 235 5.37 -5.13 -4.92
C ASN A 235 6.06 -4.67 -6.20
N PRO A 236 6.65 -5.58 -7.01
CA PRO A 236 7.28 -5.23 -8.28
C PRO A 236 6.30 -4.70 -9.32
N SER A 237 5.00 -4.87 -9.11
CA SER A 237 3.96 -4.34 -10.01
C SER A 237 3.42 -2.97 -9.58
N HIS A 238 4.06 -2.34 -8.59
CA HIS A 238 3.68 -1.02 -8.06
C HIS A 238 4.76 0.02 -8.37
N TYR A 239 4.38 1.23 -8.76
CA TYR A 239 5.31 2.32 -9.07
C TYR A 239 6.37 2.56 -7.98
N GLY A 240 6.00 2.42 -6.71
CA GLY A 240 6.92 2.61 -5.59
C GLY A 240 8.15 1.69 -5.56
N ALA A 241 8.18 0.64 -6.40
CA ALA A 241 9.37 -0.19 -6.54
C ALA A 241 10.46 0.44 -7.45
N TYR A 242 10.10 1.47 -8.23
CA TYR A 242 10.96 2.01 -9.29
C TYR A 242 11.24 3.50 -9.15
N ILE A 243 10.36 4.25 -8.51
CA ILE A 243 10.44 5.70 -8.40
C ILE A 243 11.10 6.13 -7.09
N ASP A 244 11.71 7.31 -7.12
CA ASP A 244 12.34 7.90 -5.96
C ASP A 244 11.31 8.41 -4.95
N ASN A 245 11.75 8.63 -3.71
CA ASN A 245 10.85 9.07 -2.64
C ASN A 245 10.17 10.42 -2.94
N LYS A 246 10.82 11.33 -3.67
CA LYS A 246 10.23 12.59 -4.10
C LYS A 246 9.01 12.34 -5.00
N SER A 247 9.15 11.47 -6.00
CA SER A 247 8.09 11.04 -6.90
C SER A 247 6.99 10.28 -6.16
N LEU A 248 7.38 9.37 -5.28
CA LEU A 248 6.45 8.59 -4.45
C LEU A 248 5.54 9.48 -3.57
N GLN A 249 6.10 10.55 -3.00
CA GLN A 249 5.33 11.50 -2.19
C GLN A 249 4.22 12.22 -2.96
N VAL A 250 4.38 12.38 -4.27
CA VAL A 250 3.37 12.96 -5.16
C VAL A 250 2.28 11.93 -5.50
N LEU A 251 2.64 10.65 -5.60
CA LEU A 251 1.68 9.57 -5.90
C LEU A 251 0.76 9.26 -4.72
N ILE A 252 1.29 9.28 -3.50
CA ILE A 252 0.53 8.92 -2.31
C ILE A 252 -0.40 10.06 -1.88
N PRO A 253 -1.73 9.87 -1.89
CA PRO A 253 -2.65 10.88 -1.41
C PRO A 253 -2.42 11.18 0.08
N LYS A 254 -2.14 12.44 0.41
CA LYS A 254 -1.94 12.92 1.80
C LYS A 254 -3.22 13.45 2.42
N LYS A 255 -4.16 13.85 1.58
CA LYS A 255 -5.45 14.47 1.93
C LYS A 255 -6.56 13.84 1.11
N TYR A 256 -7.78 14.17 1.48
CA TYR A 256 -8.99 13.88 0.72
C TYR A 256 -8.82 14.18 -0.78
N ILE A 257 -9.13 13.21 -1.63
CA ILE A 257 -8.98 13.32 -3.09
C ILE A 257 -10.07 14.23 -3.64
N LYS A 258 -9.66 15.25 -4.38
CA LYS A 258 -10.53 16.07 -5.21
C LYS A 258 -10.63 15.40 -6.58
N VAL A 259 -11.76 14.78 -6.86
CA VAL A 259 -12.00 14.09 -8.14
C VAL A 259 -11.88 15.11 -9.28
N ARG A 260 -11.09 14.76 -10.28
CA ARG A 260 -10.95 15.59 -11.49
C ARG A 260 -11.69 14.91 -12.63
N THR A 261 -12.78 15.54 -13.05
CA THR A 261 -13.66 15.02 -14.10
C THR A 261 -13.46 15.78 -15.40
N TYR A 262 -13.38 15.05 -16.47
CA TYR A 262 -13.28 15.56 -17.84
C TYR A 262 -14.41 14.99 -18.70
N GLN A 263 -14.99 15.84 -19.53
CA GLN A 263 -15.76 15.39 -20.68
C GLN A 263 -14.84 15.51 -21.90
N LEU A 264 -14.46 14.36 -22.43
CA LEU A 264 -13.52 14.26 -23.55
C LEU A 264 -14.29 14.13 -24.86
N ASN A 265 -13.78 14.79 -25.90
CA ASN A 265 -14.11 14.45 -27.26
C ASN A 265 -13.29 13.23 -27.70
N PRO A 266 -13.67 12.53 -28.78
CA PRO A 266 -12.81 11.52 -29.40
C PRO A 266 -11.40 12.03 -29.70
N ASP A 267 -10.46 11.12 -29.83
CA ASP A 267 -9.05 11.41 -30.14
C ASP A 267 -8.33 12.31 -29.14
N GLN A 268 -8.62 12.14 -27.85
CA GLN A 268 -7.91 12.84 -26.81
C GLN A 268 -7.05 11.91 -25.97
N THR A 269 -5.92 12.43 -25.51
CA THR A 269 -4.98 11.75 -24.63
C THR A 269 -4.84 12.53 -23.34
N ILE A 270 -4.84 11.81 -22.22
CA ILE A 270 -4.51 12.36 -20.89
C ILE A 270 -3.23 11.68 -20.40
N PHE A 271 -2.27 12.52 -20.00
CA PHE A 271 -1.09 12.08 -19.27
C PHE A 271 -1.33 12.22 -17.77
N ILE A 272 -0.90 11.23 -17.01
CA ILE A 272 -0.78 11.29 -15.54
C ILE A 272 0.69 11.49 -15.22
N GLY A 273 1.13 12.75 -15.07
CA GLY A 273 2.56 13.07 -15.10
C GLY A 273 3.23 12.50 -16.34
N GLY A 274 4.45 12.00 -16.21
CA GLY A 274 5.15 11.17 -17.19
C GLY A 274 5.02 9.66 -16.92
N LEU A 275 4.10 9.25 -16.03
CA LEU A 275 3.95 7.87 -15.58
C LEU A 275 3.00 7.05 -16.46
N ALA A 276 1.87 7.63 -16.82
CA ALA A 276 0.88 6.97 -17.67
C ALA A 276 0.39 7.87 -18.79
N LYS A 277 0.17 7.28 -19.97
CA LYS A 277 -0.45 7.90 -21.14
C LYS A 277 -1.72 7.14 -21.45
N ILE A 278 -2.86 7.82 -21.47
CA ILE A 278 -4.17 7.21 -21.67
C ILE A 278 -4.85 7.89 -22.85
N LYS A 279 -5.03 7.11 -23.92
CA LYS A 279 -5.72 7.55 -25.12
C LYS A 279 -7.18 7.12 -25.05
N PHE A 280 -8.05 8.05 -25.40
CA PHE A 280 -9.48 7.86 -25.47
C PHE A 280 -9.96 8.09 -26.91
N ASP A 281 -10.61 7.09 -27.48
CA ASP A 281 -11.15 7.13 -28.82
C ASP A 281 -12.58 6.56 -28.83
N GLY A 282 -13.47 7.18 -29.64
CA GLY A 282 -14.88 6.79 -29.69
C GLY A 282 -15.67 7.70 -30.61
N GLU A 283 -16.96 7.41 -30.76
CA GLU A 283 -17.85 8.22 -31.60
C GLU A 283 -18.47 9.37 -30.82
N ASN A 284 -18.67 9.19 -29.51
CA ASN A 284 -19.37 10.12 -28.63
C ASN A 284 -18.44 10.70 -27.56
N LYS A 285 -18.96 11.67 -26.80
CA LYS A 285 -18.25 12.21 -25.64
C LYS A 285 -18.04 11.14 -24.58
N ILE A 286 -16.86 11.15 -23.98
CA ILE A 286 -16.43 10.21 -22.94
C ILE A 286 -16.30 10.97 -21.62
N ASN A 287 -17.01 10.56 -20.58
CA ASN A 287 -16.88 11.14 -19.25
C ASN A 287 -15.84 10.32 -18.46
N VAL A 288 -14.84 11.02 -17.93
CA VAL A 288 -13.72 10.37 -17.22
C VAL A 288 -13.48 11.10 -15.91
N SER A 289 -13.46 10.37 -14.82
CA SER A 289 -13.19 10.87 -13.46
C SER A 289 -11.95 10.19 -12.88
N PHE A 290 -10.98 10.99 -12.47
CA PHE A 290 -9.71 10.52 -11.93
C PHE A 290 -9.73 10.57 -10.40
N TYR A 291 -9.56 9.42 -9.77
CA TYR A 291 -9.40 9.21 -8.34
C TYR A 291 -7.92 8.93 -8.04
N ILE A 292 -7.13 9.98 -8.02
CA ILE A 292 -5.67 9.93 -7.88
C ILE A 292 -5.22 11.05 -6.95
N SER A 293 -3.95 11.04 -6.53
CA SER A 293 -3.39 12.11 -5.69
C SER A 293 -3.64 13.50 -6.27
N ASN A 294 -3.98 14.45 -5.40
CA ASN A 294 -4.18 15.86 -5.81
C ASN A 294 -2.90 16.52 -6.34
N GLU A 295 -1.74 15.98 -5.96
CA GLU A 295 -0.41 16.48 -6.34
C GLU A 295 0.03 15.97 -7.72
N LEU A 296 -0.61 14.92 -8.26
CA LEU A 296 -0.33 14.42 -9.61
C LEU A 296 -0.94 15.35 -10.66
N TYR A 297 -0.14 15.78 -11.59
CA TYR A 297 -0.61 16.62 -12.69
C TYR A 297 -1.28 15.78 -13.79
N LEU A 298 -2.42 16.25 -14.30
CA LEU A 298 -3.10 15.69 -15.47
C LEU A 298 -2.96 16.65 -16.64
N HIS A 299 -2.38 16.19 -17.74
CA HIS A 299 -2.25 16.96 -18.97
C HIS A 299 -3.13 16.37 -20.07
N ARG A 300 -4.10 17.17 -20.55
CA ARG A 300 -5.00 16.79 -21.66
C ARG A 300 -4.49 17.38 -22.97
N THR A 301 -4.46 16.56 -24.00
CA THR A 301 -4.06 16.97 -25.35
C THR A 301 -4.84 16.22 -26.43
N LYS A 302 -4.74 16.66 -27.68
CA LYS A 302 -5.17 15.85 -28.85
C LYS A 302 -4.18 14.70 -29.04
N THR A 303 -4.68 13.51 -29.38
CA THR A 303 -3.85 12.30 -29.53
C THR A 303 -2.71 12.49 -30.55
N ILE A 304 -2.98 13.21 -31.63
CA ILE A 304 -1.95 13.50 -32.67
C ILE A 304 -0.75 14.32 -32.12
N GLN A 305 -0.91 15.04 -31.02
CA GLN A 305 0.15 15.83 -30.41
C GLN A 305 0.84 15.12 -29.24
N ALA A 306 0.30 13.96 -28.82
CA ALA A 306 0.71 13.33 -27.57
C ALA A 306 2.19 12.95 -27.56
N ASP A 307 2.72 12.38 -28.67
CA ASP A 307 4.10 11.94 -28.73
C ASP A 307 5.07 13.13 -28.69
N LYS A 308 4.76 14.21 -29.42
CA LYS A 308 5.55 15.44 -29.38
C LYS A 308 5.57 16.05 -27.97
N ILE A 309 4.45 16.03 -27.27
CA ILE A 309 4.36 16.51 -25.87
C ILE A 309 5.20 15.62 -24.94
N LEU A 310 5.13 14.31 -25.10
CA LEU A 310 5.95 13.40 -24.33
C LEU A 310 7.44 13.69 -24.49
N GLU A 311 7.90 13.85 -25.73
CA GLU A 311 9.30 14.16 -26.05
C GLU A 311 9.78 15.50 -25.51
N THR A 312 8.94 16.55 -25.61
CA THR A 312 9.37 17.93 -25.31
C THR A 312 9.09 18.37 -23.87
N GLN A 313 8.17 17.72 -23.17
CA GLN A 313 7.66 18.11 -21.84
C GLN A 313 8.00 17.11 -20.73
N GLN A 314 8.68 16.00 -21.05
CA GLN A 314 9.21 15.09 -20.03
C GLN A 314 10.17 15.84 -19.11
N PHE A 315 10.13 15.56 -17.80
CA PHE A 315 10.87 16.23 -16.73
C PHE A 315 10.56 17.71 -16.50
N LYS A 316 9.61 18.27 -17.25
CA LYS A 316 9.17 19.68 -17.11
C LYS A 316 7.72 19.72 -16.64
N LEU A 317 6.79 19.48 -17.55
CA LEU A 317 5.36 19.45 -17.32
C LEU A 317 4.89 18.06 -16.89
N LEU A 318 5.44 17.02 -17.55
CA LEU A 318 5.09 15.62 -17.30
C LEU A 318 6.00 15.05 -16.21
N VAL A 319 5.68 15.39 -14.97
CA VAL A 319 6.37 14.91 -13.75
C VAL A 319 5.40 14.30 -12.76
N PRO A 320 5.80 13.32 -11.91
CA PRO A 320 7.03 12.53 -12.00
C PRO A 320 7.08 11.67 -13.26
N PRO A 321 8.21 11.05 -13.66
CA PRO A 321 9.53 11.06 -13.02
C PRO A 321 10.20 12.43 -13.11
N TYR A 322 11.08 12.75 -12.14
CA TYR A 322 11.79 14.04 -12.09
C TYR A 322 13.18 14.00 -12.70
N THR A 323 13.74 12.82 -12.92
CA THR A 323 15.10 12.61 -13.44
C THR A 323 15.11 11.56 -14.55
N GLU A 324 16.14 11.63 -15.41
CA GLU A 324 16.37 10.63 -16.45
C GLU A 324 16.66 9.25 -15.86
N GLU A 325 17.40 9.19 -14.76
CA GLU A 325 17.71 7.93 -14.06
C GLU A 325 16.43 7.21 -13.58
N GLU A 326 15.49 7.96 -13.02
CA GLU A 326 14.19 7.43 -12.61
C GLU A 326 13.38 6.96 -13.82
N ALA A 327 13.39 7.73 -14.92
CA ALA A 327 12.68 7.37 -16.14
C ALA A 327 13.28 6.12 -16.83
N LEU A 328 14.59 5.91 -16.76
CA LEU A 328 15.25 4.72 -17.31
C LEU A 328 14.77 3.43 -16.64
N LYS A 329 14.45 3.45 -15.34
CA LYS A 329 13.86 2.31 -14.62
C LYS A 329 12.43 1.98 -15.10
N LEU A 330 11.81 2.90 -15.83
CA LEU A 330 10.42 2.86 -16.30
C LEU A 330 10.32 2.90 -17.84
N ASN A 331 11.40 2.64 -18.56
CA ASN A 331 11.50 2.86 -20.02
C ASN A 331 10.70 1.84 -20.84
N GLU A 332 10.68 0.56 -20.44
CA GLU A 332 9.88 -0.46 -21.12
C GLU A 332 8.39 -0.23 -20.87
N LYS A 333 7.59 -0.11 -21.95
CA LYS A 333 6.17 0.18 -21.85
C LYS A 333 5.34 -1.06 -22.18
N ALA A 334 4.23 -1.19 -21.45
CA ALA A 334 3.10 -2.07 -21.77
C ALA A 334 1.93 -1.22 -22.22
N VAL A 335 1.13 -1.77 -23.13
CA VAL A 335 -0.07 -1.14 -23.67
C VAL A 335 -1.25 -2.08 -23.42
N TYR A 336 -2.28 -1.57 -22.77
CA TYR A 336 -3.52 -2.26 -22.48
C TYR A 336 -4.64 -1.61 -23.27
N ASN A 337 -5.35 -2.38 -24.06
CA ASN A 337 -6.47 -1.92 -24.90
C ASN A 337 -7.79 -2.43 -24.32
N TYR A 338 -8.70 -1.53 -24.06
CA TYR A 338 -10.02 -1.84 -23.50
C TYR A 338 -11.13 -1.24 -24.37
N GLU A 339 -12.09 -2.06 -24.75
CA GLU A 339 -13.39 -1.58 -25.20
C GLU A 339 -14.27 -1.36 -23.97
N ILE A 340 -14.91 -0.19 -23.89
CA ILE A 340 -15.78 0.20 -22.79
C ILE A 340 -17.16 0.51 -23.35
N THR A 341 -18.17 -0.14 -22.78
CA THR A 341 -19.57 0.12 -23.03
C THR A 341 -20.28 0.32 -21.69
N GLY A 342 -20.92 1.47 -21.51
CA GLY A 342 -21.49 1.87 -20.21
C GLY A 342 -20.44 2.41 -19.26
N THR A 343 -20.25 1.76 -18.11
CA THR A 343 -19.30 2.20 -17.07
C THR A 343 -18.20 1.20 -16.82
N SER A 344 -16.97 1.66 -16.69
CA SER A 344 -15.81 0.84 -16.30
C SER A 344 -14.86 1.62 -15.45
N ASP A 345 -14.13 0.91 -14.59
CA ASP A 345 -13.09 1.47 -13.75
C ASP A 345 -11.74 0.81 -14.08
N ILE A 346 -10.70 1.63 -14.29
CA ILE A 346 -9.33 1.17 -14.56
C ILE A 346 -8.47 1.53 -13.38
N PHE A 347 -7.93 0.50 -12.72
CA PHE A 347 -7.00 0.61 -11.59
C PHE A 347 -5.56 0.54 -12.10
N ILE A 348 -4.72 1.47 -11.67
CA ILE A 348 -3.29 1.53 -11.98
C ILE A 348 -2.52 1.49 -10.67
N SER A 349 -1.77 0.42 -10.42
CA SER A 349 -1.10 0.18 -9.15
C SER A 349 -0.10 1.28 -8.82
N GLY A 350 -0.27 1.91 -7.65
CA GLY A 350 0.52 3.04 -7.19
C GLY A 350 0.06 4.42 -7.66
N ILE A 351 -0.95 4.50 -8.53
CA ILE A 351 -1.55 5.79 -8.97
C ILE A 351 -2.95 5.96 -8.38
N GLY A 352 -3.79 4.93 -8.47
CA GLY A 352 -5.19 4.97 -8.10
C GLY A 352 -6.09 4.41 -9.19
N PHE A 353 -7.26 5.02 -9.42
CA PHE A 353 -8.20 4.51 -10.43
C PHE A 353 -8.92 5.61 -11.19
N ILE A 354 -9.48 5.22 -12.32
CA ILE A 354 -10.13 6.08 -13.29
C ILE A 354 -11.50 5.49 -13.59
N HIS A 355 -12.55 6.27 -13.35
CA HIS A 355 -13.91 5.92 -13.70
C HIS A 355 -14.27 6.49 -15.07
N ILE A 356 -14.79 5.66 -15.96
CA ILE A 356 -15.08 6.00 -17.34
C ILE A 356 -16.54 5.65 -17.60
N THR A 357 -17.27 6.59 -18.20
CA THR A 357 -18.65 6.39 -18.67
C THR A 357 -18.74 6.81 -20.13
N SER A 358 -19.17 5.88 -20.99
CA SER A 358 -19.34 6.11 -22.42
C SER A 358 -20.37 5.13 -22.99
N GLU A 359 -21.10 5.51 -24.03
CA GLU A 359 -21.93 4.56 -24.77
C GLU A 359 -21.06 3.47 -25.40
N LYS A 360 -19.98 3.89 -26.06
CA LYS A 360 -18.94 3.02 -26.59
C LYS A 360 -17.66 3.82 -26.80
N CYS A 361 -16.54 3.34 -26.28
CA CYS A 361 -15.22 3.91 -26.56
C CYS A 361 -14.11 2.87 -26.43
N ASN A 362 -12.97 3.16 -27.06
CA ASN A 362 -11.72 2.43 -26.91
C ASN A 362 -10.78 3.25 -26.01
N VAL A 363 -10.19 2.58 -25.03
CA VAL A 363 -9.23 3.19 -24.12
C VAL A 363 -7.93 2.41 -24.19
N GLU A 364 -6.86 3.12 -24.60
CA GLU A 364 -5.51 2.58 -24.59
C GLU A 364 -4.77 3.15 -23.39
N VAL A 365 -4.31 2.28 -22.50
CA VAL A 365 -3.52 2.64 -21.32
C VAL A 365 -2.09 2.20 -21.51
N GLN A 366 -1.17 3.15 -21.62
CA GLN A 366 0.26 2.90 -21.69
C GLN A 366 0.91 3.25 -20.36
N VAL A 367 1.56 2.25 -19.76
CA VAL A 367 2.32 2.35 -18.50
C VAL A 367 3.64 1.60 -18.62
N PRO A 368 4.60 1.77 -17.68
CA PRO A 368 5.75 0.88 -17.61
C PRO A 368 5.35 -0.59 -17.46
N LYS A 369 6.06 -1.48 -18.15
CA LYS A 369 5.74 -2.90 -18.28
C LYS A 369 5.46 -3.66 -16.97
N PRO A 370 6.17 -3.41 -15.85
CA PRO A 370 5.90 -4.10 -14.60
C PRO A 370 4.60 -3.66 -13.92
N ILE A 371 4.06 -2.49 -14.26
CA ILE A 371 2.95 -1.88 -13.52
C ILE A 371 1.65 -2.61 -13.81
N LEU A 372 0.95 -3.00 -12.72
CA LEU A 372 -0.34 -3.68 -12.80
C LEU A 372 -1.43 -2.69 -13.20
N VAL A 373 -2.20 -3.08 -14.23
CA VAL A 373 -3.41 -2.38 -14.68
C VAL A 373 -4.56 -3.37 -14.73
N GLU A 374 -5.66 -3.06 -14.05
CA GLU A 374 -6.85 -3.91 -14.00
C GLU A 374 -8.09 -3.10 -14.36
N LYS A 375 -8.96 -3.68 -15.21
CA LYS A 375 -10.25 -3.10 -15.58
C LYS A 375 -11.39 -3.88 -14.91
N ILE A 376 -12.38 -3.15 -14.40
CA ILE A 376 -13.63 -3.71 -13.87
C ILE A 376 -14.80 -2.95 -14.48
N ASP A 377 -15.77 -3.67 -15.00
CA ASP A 377 -17.00 -3.09 -15.54
C ASP A 377 -18.03 -2.88 -14.43
N GLY A 378 -18.71 -1.72 -14.47
CA GLY A 378 -19.82 -1.40 -13.57
C GLY A 378 -19.48 -1.32 -12.09
N PHE A 379 -18.23 -0.98 -11.74
CA PHE A 379 -17.78 -0.99 -10.35
C PHE A 379 -18.23 0.25 -9.57
N MET A 380 -18.09 1.47 -10.14
CA MET A 380 -18.47 2.72 -9.46
C MET A 380 -19.90 3.16 -9.80
#